data_2bc468d99f6a5393e9ab4113d6192564
#
_entry.id   2bc468d99f6a5393e9ab4113d6192564
#
_cell.length_a   1.000
_cell.length_b   1.000
_cell.length_c   1.000
_cell.angle_alpha   90.00
_cell.angle_beta   90.00
_cell.angle_gamma   90.00
#
_symmetry.space_group_name_H-M   'P 1'
#
loop_
_entity.id
_entity.type
_entity.pdbx_description
1 polymer ?
#
loop_
_entity_poly.entity_id
_entity_poly.type
_entity_poly.pdbx_seq_one_letter_code
_entity_poly.pdbx_strand_id
1 'polypeptide(L)'
;DDDTRTILVSSGAVGLGMGKLGLIDRPDELSDLRACAAIGQCCLMNAWTSAFDRVGLLPGQVLLTREDFEDNQRSQKVKETLTSLSRNRIIPVVNENDSVSDEEIKFGDNDVLSALLASLTGAHLLVILSTAKGLMTRPTAGELIPFVAEITPAIEEMAKGTTSTIAVGGMSTKIEAAKIATKSGCAAVSYTHLRAHET
;
A
#
# COMPACT_ATOMS: atom_id res chain seq x y z
N ASP A 1 -21.10 -1.79 10.52
CA ASP A 1 -21.25 -3.23 10.72
C ASP A 1 -20.09 -3.75 11.53
N ASP A 2 -20.40 -4.40 12.64
CA ASP A 2 -19.43 -4.81 13.68
C ASP A 2 -18.48 -5.96 13.23
N ASP A 3 -18.60 -6.44 11.98
CA ASP A 3 -17.87 -7.60 11.46
C ASP A 3 -16.91 -7.26 10.29
N THR A 4 -16.75 -5.98 9.96
CA THR A 4 -15.82 -5.58 8.88
C THR A 4 -14.38 -5.55 9.40
N ARG A 5 -13.55 -6.44 8.89
CA ARG A 5 -12.11 -6.47 9.19
C ARG A 5 -11.36 -5.60 8.20
N THR A 6 -10.55 -4.69 8.71
CA THR A 6 -9.78 -3.75 7.90
C THR A 6 -8.29 -3.95 8.14
N ILE A 7 -7.51 -3.96 7.07
CA ILE A 7 -6.04 -3.89 7.10
C ILE A 7 -5.68 -2.61 6.37
N LEU A 8 -4.85 -1.77 6.99
CA LEU A 8 -4.35 -0.55 6.38
C LEU A 8 -2.92 -0.79 5.89
N VAL A 9 -2.64 -0.47 4.63
CA VAL A 9 -1.28 -0.43 4.09
C VAL A 9 -0.88 1.02 3.89
N SER A 10 0.21 1.45 4.50
CA SER A 10 0.58 2.86 4.56
C SER A 10 2.04 3.08 4.20
N SER A 11 2.28 3.90 3.20
CA SER A 11 3.61 4.39 2.80
C SER A 11 3.99 5.66 3.56
N GLY A 12 5.20 6.16 3.29
CA GLY A 12 5.64 7.49 3.73
C GLY A 12 6.77 7.48 4.76
N ALA A 13 7.25 6.31 5.19
CA ALA A 13 8.30 6.21 6.20
C ALA A 13 9.58 6.95 5.75
N VAL A 14 10.10 6.70 4.55
CA VAL A 14 11.31 7.38 4.05
C VAL A 14 11.13 8.90 4.04
N GLY A 15 10.03 9.41 3.48
CA GLY A 15 9.77 10.85 3.40
C GLY A 15 9.62 11.50 4.78
N LEU A 16 8.96 10.86 5.74
CA LEU A 16 8.85 11.34 7.11
C LEU A 16 10.21 11.36 7.81
N GLY A 17 11.06 10.36 7.55
CA GLY A 17 12.42 10.32 8.08
C GLY A 17 13.30 11.41 7.50
N MET A 18 13.24 11.64 6.19
CA MET A 18 13.93 12.77 5.53
C MET A 18 13.51 14.10 6.16
N GLY A 19 12.20 14.33 6.32
CA GLY A 19 11.69 15.54 6.97
C GLY A 19 12.18 15.69 8.42
N LYS A 20 12.27 14.58 9.17
CA LYS A 20 12.76 14.59 10.55
C LYS A 20 14.25 14.90 10.63
N LEU A 21 15.04 14.51 9.64
CA LEU A 21 16.46 14.79 9.51
C LEU A 21 16.76 16.14 8.84
N GLY A 22 15.73 16.85 8.34
CA GLY A 22 15.91 18.11 7.63
C GLY A 22 16.52 17.96 6.22
N LEU A 23 16.42 16.77 5.61
CA LEU A 23 16.92 16.50 4.26
C LEU A 23 15.96 17.08 3.23
N ILE A 24 16.51 17.86 2.29
CA ILE A 24 15.73 18.43 1.15
C ILE A 24 15.70 17.43 0.00
N ASP A 25 16.84 16.85 -0.32
CA ASP A 25 17.01 15.90 -1.41
C ASP A 25 16.99 14.47 -0.89
N ARG A 26 16.48 13.56 -1.74
CA ARG A 26 16.46 12.13 -1.44
C ARG A 26 17.89 11.58 -1.46
N PRO A 27 18.34 10.88 -0.40
CA PRO A 27 19.64 10.24 -0.39
C PRO A 27 19.82 9.26 -1.56
N ASP A 28 21.01 9.24 -2.13
CA ASP A 28 21.40 8.28 -3.17
C ASP A 28 21.84 6.94 -2.57
N GLU A 29 22.44 6.98 -1.37
CA GLU A 29 22.93 5.79 -0.69
C GLU A 29 21.79 5.00 -0.03
N LEU A 30 21.76 3.69 -0.29
CA LEU A 30 20.73 2.79 0.23
C LEU A 30 20.73 2.74 1.77
N SER A 31 21.90 2.79 2.38
CA SER A 31 22.05 2.85 3.85
C SER A 31 21.35 4.06 4.46
N ASP A 32 21.46 5.22 3.82
CA ASP A 32 20.81 6.45 4.27
C ASP A 32 19.29 6.41 4.06
N LEU A 33 18.83 5.81 2.97
CA LEU A 33 17.42 5.57 2.75
C LEU A 33 16.82 4.63 3.80
N ARG A 34 17.54 3.55 4.17
CA ARG A 34 17.16 2.64 5.26
C ARG A 34 17.11 3.36 6.61
N ALA A 35 18.08 4.23 6.89
CA ALA A 35 18.08 5.05 8.10
C ALA A 35 16.87 6.01 8.13
N CYS A 36 16.59 6.68 7.02
CA CYS A 36 15.38 7.51 6.88
C CYS A 36 14.10 6.69 7.13
N ALA A 37 13.99 5.50 6.54
CA ALA A 37 12.84 4.63 6.73
C ALA A 37 12.66 4.23 8.21
N ALA A 38 13.74 3.87 8.89
CA ALA A 38 13.72 3.48 10.31
C ALA A 38 13.22 4.63 11.21
N ILE A 39 13.73 5.85 11.00
CA ILE A 39 13.30 7.05 11.74
C ILE A 39 11.84 7.39 11.39
N GLY A 40 11.51 7.40 10.11
CA GLY A 40 10.21 7.83 9.64
C GLY A 40 9.10 6.84 9.94
N GLN A 41 9.40 5.54 10.06
CA GLN A 41 8.41 4.53 10.46
C GLN A 41 7.87 4.80 11.88
N CYS A 42 8.71 5.27 12.79
CA CYS A 42 8.26 5.71 14.12
C CYS A 42 7.30 6.92 14.01
N CYS A 43 7.62 7.89 13.16
CA CYS A 43 6.76 9.05 12.92
C CYS A 43 5.42 8.65 12.29
N LEU A 44 5.45 7.73 11.33
CA LEU A 44 4.27 7.20 10.66
C LEU A 44 3.31 6.51 11.65
N MET A 45 3.86 5.64 12.50
CA MET A 45 3.04 4.96 13.51
C MET A 45 2.48 5.91 14.57
N ASN A 46 3.23 6.93 14.98
CA ASN A 46 2.73 7.98 15.88
C ASN A 46 1.55 8.74 15.24
N ALA A 47 1.62 9.05 13.95
CA ALA A 47 0.53 9.71 13.24
C ALA A 47 -0.73 8.83 13.20
N TRP A 48 -0.58 7.53 12.87
CA TRP A 48 -1.69 6.59 12.88
C TRP A 48 -2.26 6.36 14.27
N THR A 49 -1.43 6.20 15.30
CA THR A 49 -1.89 6.09 16.70
C THR A 49 -2.72 7.29 17.09
N SER A 50 -2.22 8.50 16.82
CA SER A 50 -2.95 9.74 17.14
C SER A 50 -4.27 9.87 16.37
N ALA A 51 -4.32 9.37 15.12
CA ALA A 51 -5.56 9.39 14.34
C ALA A 51 -6.59 8.39 14.87
N PHE A 52 -6.16 7.17 15.20
CA PHE A 52 -7.04 6.12 15.70
C PHE A 52 -7.52 6.34 17.12
N ASP A 53 -6.70 6.96 17.99
CA ASP A 53 -7.11 7.33 19.36
C ASP A 53 -8.37 8.22 19.37
N ARG A 54 -8.52 9.09 18.35
CA ARG A 54 -9.69 9.97 18.23
C ARG A 54 -11.01 9.23 18.01
N VAL A 55 -10.93 8.01 17.50
CA VAL A 55 -12.09 7.17 17.19
C VAL A 55 -12.12 5.88 18.05
N GLY A 56 -11.27 5.80 19.06
CA GLY A 56 -11.23 4.67 20.00
C GLY A 56 -10.72 3.36 19.39
N LEU A 57 -9.90 3.43 18.33
CA LEU A 57 -9.28 2.28 17.69
C LEU A 57 -7.81 2.16 18.08
N LEU A 58 -7.27 0.94 18.05
CA LEU A 58 -5.87 0.64 18.36
C LEU A 58 -5.16 0.15 17.09
N PRO A 59 -4.07 0.81 16.64
CA PRO A 59 -3.25 0.31 15.53
C PRO A 59 -2.23 -0.72 16.00
N GLY A 60 -1.95 -1.72 15.15
CA GLY A 60 -0.87 -2.68 15.33
C GLY A 60 0.08 -2.65 14.14
N GLN A 61 1.36 -2.32 14.35
CA GLN A 61 2.35 -2.28 13.28
C GLN A 61 2.73 -3.69 12.82
N VAL A 62 2.77 -3.87 11.48
CA VAL A 62 3.32 -5.07 10.84
C VAL A 62 4.23 -4.62 9.70
N LEU A 63 5.51 -5.02 9.74
CA LEU A 63 6.48 -4.72 8.68
C LEU A 63 6.81 -6.00 7.94
N LEU A 64 6.70 -5.97 6.61
CA LEU A 64 6.85 -7.14 5.76
C LEU A 64 7.89 -6.90 4.66
N THR A 65 8.51 -7.96 4.24
CA THR A 65 9.35 -8.03 3.05
C THR A 65 8.72 -8.96 2.01
N ARG A 66 9.21 -8.94 0.79
CA ARG A 66 8.74 -9.83 -0.28
C ARG A 66 8.88 -11.32 0.09
N GLU A 67 9.97 -11.67 0.77
CA GLU A 67 10.21 -13.03 1.24
C GLU A 67 9.11 -13.56 2.16
N ASP A 68 8.41 -12.68 2.90
CA ASP A 68 7.31 -13.06 3.79
C ASP A 68 6.11 -13.63 3.02
N PHE A 69 6.03 -13.39 1.71
CA PHE A 69 4.99 -13.94 0.83
C PHE A 69 5.48 -15.12 -0.01
N GLU A 70 6.78 -15.22 -0.29
CA GLU A 70 7.38 -16.29 -1.10
C GLU A 70 7.60 -17.56 -0.28
N ASP A 71 7.86 -17.43 1.02
CA ASP A 71 8.02 -18.55 1.94
C ASP A 71 6.68 -18.92 2.60
N ASN A 72 6.25 -20.17 2.43
CA ASN A 72 4.96 -20.64 2.94
C ASN A 72 4.86 -20.60 4.48
N GLN A 73 5.96 -20.81 5.22
CA GLN A 73 5.93 -20.79 6.67
C GLN A 73 5.86 -19.34 7.18
N ARG A 74 6.57 -18.43 6.52
CA ARG A 74 6.53 -16.99 6.85
C ARG A 74 5.16 -16.40 6.54
N SER A 75 4.61 -16.68 5.35
CA SER A 75 3.29 -16.20 4.95
C SER A 75 2.18 -16.70 5.88
N GLN A 76 2.26 -17.94 6.34
CA GLN A 76 1.32 -18.48 7.33
C GLN A 76 1.41 -17.73 8.67
N LYS A 77 2.62 -17.41 9.16
CA LYS A 77 2.81 -16.61 10.39
C LYS A 77 2.26 -15.19 10.25
N VAL A 78 2.46 -14.55 9.07
CA VAL A 78 1.86 -13.25 8.77
C VAL A 78 0.35 -13.33 8.87
N LYS A 79 -0.28 -14.32 8.22
CA LYS A 79 -1.73 -14.53 8.26
C LYS A 79 -2.26 -14.74 9.69
N GLU A 80 -1.56 -15.54 10.49
CA GLU A 80 -1.91 -15.80 11.90
C GLU A 80 -1.83 -14.50 12.73
N THR A 81 -0.78 -13.70 12.55
CA THR A 81 -0.61 -12.42 13.22
C THR A 81 -1.74 -11.45 12.87
N LEU A 82 -2.04 -11.27 11.58
CA LEU A 82 -3.13 -10.41 11.12
C LEU A 82 -4.50 -10.88 11.66
N THR A 83 -4.72 -12.18 11.68
CA THR A 83 -5.94 -12.78 12.23
C THR A 83 -6.06 -12.50 13.74
N SER A 84 -4.96 -12.62 14.48
CA SER A 84 -4.92 -12.34 15.92
C SER A 84 -5.18 -10.87 16.21
N LEU A 85 -4.58 -9.94 15.47
CA LEU A 85 -4.85 -8.51 15.58
C LEU A 85 -6.34 -8.22 15.36
N SER A 86 -6.90 -8.72 14.27
CA SER A 86 -8.32 -8.51 13.94
C SER A 86 -9.28 -9.06 15.00
N ARG A 87 -9.00 -10.23 15.58
CA ARG A 87 -9.79 -10.78 16.71
C ARG A 87 -9.82 -9.87 17.92
N ASN A 88 -8.73 -9.16 18.17
CA ASN A 88 -8.60 -8.22 19.28
C ASN A 88 -9.06 -6.80 18.91
N ARG A 89 -9.75 -6.63 17.78
CA ARG A 89 -10.21 -5.32 17.27
C ARG A 89 -9.08 -4.31 17.08
N ILE A 90 -7.88 -4.80 16.79
CA ILE A 90 -6.71 -3.99 16.47
C ILE A 90 -6.65 -3.85 14.95
N ILE A 91 -6.43 -2.64 14.46
CA ILE A 91 -6.26 -2.37 13.02
C ILE A 91 -4.79 -2.60 12.65
N PRO A 92 -4.48 -3.64 11.84
CA PRO A 92 -3.12 -3.79 11.34
C PRO A 92 -2.75 -2.62 10.44
N VAL A 93 -1.64 -1.96 10.75
CA VAL A 93 -1.00 -0.95 9.90
C VAL A 93 0.25 -1.58 9.33
N VAL A 94 0.19 -1.93 8.05
CA VAL A 94 1.23 -2.67 7.34
C VAL A 94 2.05 -1.73 6.48
N ASN A 95 3.34 -1.91 6.46
CA ASN A 95 4.27 -1.27 5.54
C ASN A 95 5.36 -2.24 5.09
N GLU A 96 6.08 -1.90 4.01
CA GLU A 96 7.32 -2.58 3.67
C GLU A 96 8.37 -2.35 4.78
N ASN A 97 9.17 -3.38 5.08
CA ASN A 97 10.31 -3.25 5.97
C ASN A 97 11.52 -2.68 5.23
N ASP A 98 11.43 -1.40 4.88
CA ASP A 98 12.48 -0.67 4.16
C ASP A 98 13.84 -0.68 4.86
N SER A 99 13.89 -0.96 6.18
CA SER A 99 15.15 -0.96 6.93
C SER A 99 16.05 -2.17 6.64
N VAL A 100 15.50 -3.22 6.05
CA VAL A 100 16.23 -4.46 5.69
C VAL A 100 16.03 -4.88 4.24
N SER A 101 15.15 -4.21 3.47
CA SER A 101 14.89 -4.58 2.08
C SER A 101 16.07 -4.19 1.17
N ASP A 102 16.40 -5.07 0.22
CA ASP A 102 17.38 -4.81 -0.83
C ASP A 102 16.70 -4.18 -2.04
N GLU A 103 17.42 -3.30 -2.79
CA GLU A 103 16.84 -2.62 -3.97
C GLU A 103 16.31 -3.59 -5.01
N GLU A 104 16.95 -4.75 -5.14
CA GLU A 104 16.57 -5.79 -6.11
C GLU A 104 15.32 -6.58 -5.70
N ILE A 105 14.93 -6.56 -4.42
CA ILE A 105 13.88 -7.42 -3.83
C ILE A 105 12.69 -6.59 -3.31
N LYS A 106 12.69 -5.28 -3.50
CA LYS A 106 11.58 -4.40 -3.07
C LYS A 106 10.27 -4.78 -3.77
N PHE A 107 9.16 -4.64 -3.06
CA PHE A 107 7.84 -4.66 -3.70
C PHE A 107 7.69 -3.60 -4.79
N GLY A 108 8.56 -2.57 -4.75
CA GLY A 108 8.51 -1.42 -5.65
C GLY A 108 7.39 -0.45 -5.33
N ASP A 109 6.29 -0.93 -4.74
CA ASP A 109 5.15 -0.11 -4.33
C ASP A 109 4.27 -0.85 -3.32
N ASN A 110 3.72 -0.12 -2.35
CA ASN A 110 2.73 -0.64 -1.41
C ASN A 110 1.40 -1.07 -2.08
N ASP A 111 1.16 -0.69 -3.33
CA ASP A 111 0.03 -1.22 -4.10
C ASP A 111 0.16 -2.73 -4.27
N VAL A 112 1.34 -3.22 -4.68
CA VAL A 112 1.62 -4.66 -4.83
C VAL A 112 1.58 -5.38 -3.48
N LEU A 113 2.19 -4.79 -2.44
CA LEU A 113 2.13 -5.31 -1.07
C LEU A 113 0.67 -5.48 -0.61
N SER A 114 -0.19 -4.49 -0.85
CA SER A 114 -1.60 -4.52 -0.47
C SER A 114 -2.38 -5.63 -1.20
N ALA A 115 -2.07 -5.86 -2.47
CA ALA A 115 -2.68 -6.92 -3.26
C ALA A 115 -2.26 -8.33 -2.81
N LEU A 116 -0.99 -8.51 -2.46
CA LEU A 116 -0.49 -9.76 -1.88
C LEU A 116 -1.13 -10.05 -0.52
N LEU A 117 -1.28 -9.02 0.31
CA LEU A 117 -2.02 -9.13 1.58
C LEU A 117 -3.48 -9.48 1.36
N ALA A 118 -4.15 -8.85 0.41
CA ALA A 118 -5.53 -9.16 0.06
C ALA A 118 -5.68 -10.62 -0.37
N SER A 119 -4.76 -11.11 -1.19
CA SER A 119 -4.73 -12.52 -1.62
C SER A 119 -4.48 -13.46 -0.43
N LEU A 120 -3.47 -13.19 0.41
CA LEU A 120 -3.10 -14.01 1.56
C LEU A 120 -4.23 -14.14 2.60
N THR A 121 -4.93 -13.03 2.84
CA THR A 121 -5.99 -12.97 3.86
C THR A 121 -7.36 -13.37 3.35
N GLY A 122 -7.54 -13.50 2.03
CA GLY A 122 -8.84 -13.74 1.40
C GLY A 122 -9.76 -12.52 1.52
N ALA A 123 -9.22 -11.32 1.36
CA ALA A 123 -10.00 -10.10 1.43
C ALA A 123 -11.04 -10.03 0.30
N HIS A 124 -12.20 -9.46 0.58
CA HIS A 124 -13.26 -9.29 -0.42
C HIS A 124 -13.04 -8.05 -1.31
N LEU A 125 -12.40 -7.03 -0.76
CA LEU A 125 -12.19 -5.74 -1.43
C LEU A 125 -10.81 -5.17 -1.12
N LEU A 126 -10.08 -4.77 -2.15
CA LEU A 126 -8.88 -3.94 -2.09
C LEU A 126 -9.24 -2.52 -2.53
N VAL A 127 -9.01 -1.53 -1.67
CA VAL A 127 -9.17 -0.11 -1.98
C VAL A 127 -7.80 0.55 -2.05
N ILE A 128 -7.42 1.02 -3.23
CA ILE A 128 -6.17 1.76 -3.45
C ILE A 128 -6.50 3.26 -3.46
N LEU A 129 -6.02 3.99 -2.46
CA LEU A 129 -6.17 5.43 -2.38
C LEU A 129 -5.03 6.10 -3.16
N SER A 130 -5.38 6.94 -4.13
CA SER A 130 -4.42 7.52 -5.06
C SER A 130 -4.76 8.97 -5.37
N THR A 131 -3.75 9.74 -5.77
CA THR A 131 -3.92 11.07 -6.37
C THR A 131 -4.18 11.02 -7.88
N ALA A 132 -3.96 9.86 -8.52
CA ALA A 132 -4.25 9.65 -9.93
C ALA A 132 -5.76 9.58 -10.16
N LYS A 133 -6.26 10.29 -11.17
CA LYS A 133 -7.70 10.35 -11.48
C LYS A 133 -8.31 9.00 -11.87
N GLY A 134 -7.50 8.00 -12.19
CA GLY A 134 -7.86 6.66 -12.62
C GLY A 134 -7.15 6.28 -13.92
N LEU A 135 -7.50 5.11 -14.45
CA LEU A 135 -7.01 4.64 -15.73
C LEU A 135 -7.65 5.47 -16.85
N MET A 136 -6.82 5.99 -17.76
CA MET A 136 -7.25 6.81 -18.87
C MET A 136 -7.01 6.06 -20.19
N THR A 137 -7.87 6.29 -21.20
CA THR A 137 -7.69 5.70 -22.53
C THR A 137 -6.39 6.13 -23.21
N ARG A 138 -5.83 7.28 -22.81
CA ARG A 138 -4.52 7.82 -23.22
C ARG A 138 -3.88 8.55 -22.04
N PRO A 139 -2.54 8.57 -21.91
CA PRO A 139 -1.84 9.23 -20.80
C PRO A 139 -2.15 10.72 -20.66
N THR A 140 -2.34 11.41 -21.79
CA THR A 140 -2.69 12.83 -21.86
C THR A 140 -3.99 13.00 -22.64
N ALA A 141 -4.95 13.74 -22.08
CA ALA A 141 -6.25 14.07 -22.70
C ALA A 141 -7.11 12.84 -23.10
N GLY A 142 -6.91 11.69 -22.44
CA GLY A 142 -7.78 10.53 -22.59
C GLY A 142 -9.06 10.64 -21.75
N GLU A 143 -10.01 9.77 -22.02
CA GLU A 143 -11.22 9.60 -21.21
C GLU A 143 -10.95 8.64 -20.05
N LEU A 144 -11.59 8.90 -18.91
CA LEU A 144 -11.51 8.03 -17.75
C LEU A 144 -12.21 6.69 -18.05
N ILE A 145 -11.54 5.59 -17.76
CA ILE A 145 -12.12 4.25 -17.79
C ILE A 145 -12.67 3.95 -16.39
N PRO A 146 -14.00 4.03 -16.20
CA PRO A 146 -14.59 3.89 -14.86
C PRO A 146 -14.65 2.45 -14.38
N PHE A 147 -14.63 1.49 -15.33
CA PHE A 147 -14.75 0.07 -15.02
C PHE A 147 -13.94 -0.78 -16.00
N VAL A 148 -13.20 -1.73 -15.45
CA VAL A 148 -12.40 -2.71 -16.19
C VAL A 148 -12.93 -4.10 -15.81
N ALA A 149 -13.62 -4.77 -16.74
CA ALA A 149 -14.15 -6.11 -16.49
C ALA A 149 -13.05 -7.17 -16.47
N GLU A 150 -12.01 -6.99 -17.31
CA GLU A 150 -10.88 -7.90 -17.43
C GLU A 150 -9.60 -7.10 -17.72
N ILE A 151 -8.51 -7.44 -17.03
CA ILE A 151 -7.20 -6.83 -17.26
C ILE A 151 -6.53 -7.53 -18.43
N THR A 152 -6.72 -6.97 -19.62
CA THR A 152 -6.12 -7.44 -20.86
C THR A 152 -4.75 -6.78 -21.11
N PRO A 153 -3.91 -7.31 -22.04
CA PRO A 153 -2.67 -6.63 -22.44
C PRO A 153 -2.89 -5.18 -22.92
N ALA A 154 -4.04 -4.87 -23.51
CA ALA A 154 -4.38 -3.51 -23.92
C ALA A 154 -4.58 -2.58 -22.71
N ILE A 155 -5.19 -3.05 -21.65
CA ILE A 155 -5.33 -2.32 -20.37
C ILE A 155 -3.96 -2.09 -19.72
N GLU A 156 -3.10 -3.10 -19.71
CA GLU A 156 -1.73 -2.98 -19.18
C GLU A 156 -0.91 -1.94 -19.98
N GLU A 157 -1.07 -1.89 -21.31
CA GLU A 157 -0.37 -0.92 -22.15
C GLU A 157 -0.84 0.52 -21.91
N MET A 158 -2.15 0.74 -21.69
CA MET A 158 -2.69 2.06 -21.34
C MET A 158 -2.11 2.58 -20.01
N ALA A 159 -1.76 1.68 -19.09
CA ALA A 159 -1.20 2.03 -17.78
C ALA A 159 0.28 2.49 -17.86
N LYS A 160 1.04 2.08 -18.85
CA LYS A 160 2.49 2.36 -18.97
C LYS A 160 2.85 3.82 -19.27
N GLY A 161 1.91 4.61 -19.77
CA GLY A 161 2.15 6.01 -20.18
C GLY A 161 2.05 7.06 -19.08
N THR A 162 1.75 6.69 -17.85
CA THR A 162 1.50 7.61 -16.74
C THR A 162 2.67 7.59 -15.76
N THR A 163 3.74 8.34 -16.04
CA THR A 163 4.82 8.57 -15.07
C THR A 163 4.48 9.75 -14.16
N SER A 164 4.29 9.47 -12.87
CA SER A 164 4.29 10.52 -11.84
C SER A 164 5.74 10.81 -11.45
N THR A 165 6.17 12.05 -11.55
CA THR A 165 7.52 12.50 -11.13
C THR A 165 7.69 12.60 -9.62
N ILE A 166 6.62 12.47 -8.85
CA ILE A 166 6.60 12.75 -7.40
C ILE A 166 6.28 11.52 -6.55
N ALA A 167 5.59 10.51 -7.08
CA ALA A 167 5.22 9.31 -6.34
C ALA A 167 5.91 8.07 -6.89
N VAL A 168 6.51 7.27 -6.01
CA VAL A 168 6.90 5.89 -6.29
C VAL A 168 5.60 5.12 -6.45
N GLY A 169 5.29 4.66 -7.66
CA GLY A 169 4.05 3.96 -7.97
C GLY A 169 3.19 4.69 -9.00
N GLY A 170 3.15 4.15 -10.21
CA GLY A 170 2.35 4.67 -11.33
C GLY A 170 1.03 3.93 -11.50
N MET A 171 0.32 4.21 -12.58
CA MET A 171 -0.88 3.45 -12.95
C MET A 171 -0.56 1.98 -13.22
N SER A 172 0.64 1.67 -13.72
CA SER A 172 1.11 0.30 -13.97
C SER A 172 1.13 -0.56 -12.70
N THR A 173 1.62 -0.03 -11.56
CA THR A 173 1.63 -0.77 -10.29
C THR A 173 0.22 -0.99 -9.74
N LYS A 174 -0.70 -0.05 -9.96
CA LYS A 174 -2.11 -0.20 -9.58
C LYS A 174 -2.82 -1.26 -10.40
N ILE A 175 -2.55 -1.34 -11.70
CA ILE A 175 -3.08 -2.41 -12.56
C ILE A 175 -2.47 -3.76 -12.18
N GLU A 176 -1.18 -3.82 -11.85
CA GLU A 176 -0.54 -5.04 -11.35
C GLU A 176 -1.18 -5.49 -10.03
N ALA A 177 -1.36 -4.58 -9.07
CA ALA A 177 -2.04 -4.85 -7.82
C ALA A 177 -3.48 -5.34 -8.03
N ALA A 178 -4.24 -4.68 -8.90
CA ALA A 178 -5.59 -5.12 -9.25
C ALA A 178 -5.60 -6.52 -9.88
N LYS A 179 -4.62 -6.83 -10.73
CA LYS A 179 -4.46 -8.16 -11.36
C LYS A 179 -4.18 -9.26 -10.33
N ILE A 180 -3.33 -8.99 -9.35
CA ILE A 180 -3.04 -9.93 -8.24
C ILE A 180 -4.31 -10.14 -7.41
N ALA A 181 -4.96 -9.07 -6.97
CA ALA A 181 -6.15 -9.13 -6.13
C ALA A 181 -7.30 -9.87 -6.82
N THR A 182 -7.62 -9.53 -8.07
CA THR A 182 -8.74 -10.14 -8.80
C THR A 182 -8.52 -11.61 -9.13
N LYS A 183 -7.29 -12.04 -9.37
CA LYS A 183 -6.93 -13.45 -9.52
C LYS A 183 -7.23 -14.28 -8.27
N SER A 184 -7.19 -13.68 -7.09
CA SER A 184 -7.53 -14.34 -5.82
C SER A 184 -9.00 -14.18 -5.42
N GLY A 185 -9.83 -13.61 -6.30
CA GLY A 185 -11.26 -13.38 -6.05
C GLY A 185 -11.57 -12.11 -5.25
N CYS A 186 -10.58 -11.24 -5.04
CA CYS A 186 -10.73 -9.96 -4.35
C CYS A 186 -11.08 -8.87 -5.37
N ALA A 187 -12.19 -8.14 -5.18
CA ALA A 187 -12.49 -6.97 -6.00
C ALA A 187 -11.46 -5.85 -5.72
N ALA A 188 -11.07 -5.09 -6.74
CA ALA A 188 -10.13 -4.00 -6.60
C ALA A 188 -10.72 -2.68 -7.10
N VAL A 189 -10.53 -1.60 -6.34
CA VAL A 189 -10.95 -0.25 -6.72
C VAL A 189 -9.83 0.75 -6.44
N SER A 190 -9.56 1.63 -7.41
CA SER A 190 -8.70 2.80 -7.21
C SER A 190 -9.56 4.04 -7.01
N TYR A 191 -9.30 4.79 -5.94
CA TYR A 191 -10.15 5.89 -5.51
C TYR A 191 -9.33 7.15 -5.22
N THR A 192 -9.80 8.33 -5.68
CA THR A 192 -9.04 9.58 -5.58
C THR A 192 -9.51 10.53 -4.49
N HIS A 193 -10.74 10.40 -3.99
CA HIS A 193 -11.32 11.36 -3.04
C HIS A 193 -12.12 10.63 -1.95
N LEU A 194 -11.48 10.42 -0.80
CA LEU A 194 -12.24 10.25 0.44
C LEU A 194 -12.70 11.65 0.87
N ARG A 195 -13.93 12.02 0.53
CA ARG A 195 -14.56 13.17 1.19
C ARG A 195 -14.82 12.77 2.62
N ALA A 196 -14.14 13.43 3.56
CA ALA A 196 -14.65 13.49 4.92
C ALA A 196 -16.05 14.13 4.80
N HIS A 197 -17.08 13.40 5.20
CA HIS A 197 -18.36 14.04 5.47
C HIS A 197 -18.09 14.97 6.65
N GLU A 198 -18.07 16.27 6.38
CA GLU A 198 -18.21 17.28 7.41
C GLU A 198 -19.59 17.09 8.02
N THR A 199 -19.62 16.48 9.20
CA THR A 199 -20.79 16.47 10.10
C THR A 199 -20.70 17.63 11.03
#